data_617a3f492f4b5bad12c91d8378d74771
#
_entry.id   617a3f492f4b5bad12c91d8378d74771
#
_cell.length_a   1.000
_cell.length_b   1.000
_cell.length_c   1.000
_cell.angle_alpha   90.00
_cell.angle_beta   90.00
_cell.angle_gamma   90.00
#
_symmetry.space_group_name_H-M   'P 1'
#
loop_
_entity.id
_entity.type
_entity.pdbx_description
1 polymer ?
#
loop_
_entity_poly.entity_id
_entity_poly.type
_entity_poly.pdbx_seq_one_letter_code
_entity_poly.pdbx_strand_id
1 'polypeptide(L)'
;MKNKDAFSGYHPIINFLYYALVLLLSMCLMYPVYLAISLTGALAYDVYLKGKKAVRFAVMGLLPMTVIAALVNPAFNHEGQTMLTYLPSGNPLTLESILYGVAAAVMLASVVLWFSSYNEIMTSDKFVYLFGRMIPALSLVLSMALRFIPKFKSQMEVVSEAQSCIGRDTKTGSVIRRVGNAVKIFSIMVTWSLENAIETADSMRSRGYGLPGRTAFSIYRFDDRDKTALAWLIFCGAYILSGWLAGGTYFRYYPSVKTAVWTPLTVSFMFVYLALVLTPVILDRKEDRQWKSLQSET
;
A
#
# COMPACT_ATOMS: atom_id res chain seq x y z
N MET A 1 0.86 10.15 -22.11
CA MET A 1 1.96 9.96 -21.14
C MET A 1 1.32 10.03 -19.76
N LYS A 2 1.43 8.97 -18.93
CA LYS A 2 1.03 9.03 -17.52
C LYS A 2 1.88 10.10 -16.86
N ASN A 3 1.28 11.15 -16.28
CA ASN A 3 2.01 12.10 -15.45
C ASN A 3 2.76 11.27 -14.42
N LYS A 4 4.09 11.37 -14.44
CA LYS A 4 4.90 10.75 -13.38
C LYS A 4 4.55 11.51 -12.12
N ASP A 5 3.99 10.81 -11.16
CA ASP A 5 3.72 11.32 -9.83
C ASP A 5 5.03 11.82 -9.22
N ALA A 6 5.10 13.10 -8.88
CA ALA A 6 6.28 13.73 -8.31
C ALA A 6 6.69 13.09 -6.98
N PHE A 7 5.69 12.74 -6.16
CA PHE A 7 5.92 12.06 -4.89
C PHE A 7 6.59 10.69 -5.06
N SER A 8 6.30 9.98 -6.14
CA SER A 8 7.00 8.74 -6.49
C SER A 8 8.50 8.96 -6.77
N GLY A 9 8.93 10.16 -7.16
CA GLY A 9 10.32 10.52 -7.38
C GLY A 9 11.16 10.76 -6.12
N TYR A 10 10.54 10.85 -4.95
CA TYR A 10 11.24 11.02 -3.67
C TYR A 10 11.97 9.74 -3.24
N HIS A 11 12.93 9.91 -2.33
CA HIS A 11 13.70 8.79 -1.81
C HIS A 11 12.80 7.70 -1.20
N PRO A 12 13.03 6.39 -1.43
CA PRO A 12 12.19 5.30 -0.97
C PRO A 12 11.86 5.29 0.53
N ILE A 13 12.80 5.78 1.36
CA ILE A 13 12.61 5.93 2.82
C ILE A 13 11.46 6.90 3.11
N ILE A 14 11.36 8.02 2.36
CA ILE A 14 10.32 9.03 2.57
C ILE A 14 8.95 8.49 2.19
N ASN A 15 8.86 7.84 1.02
CA ASN A 15 7.63 7.20 0.58
C ASN A 15 7.15 6.16 1.60
N PHE A 16 8.06 5.29 2.06
CA PHE A 16 7.74 4.28 3.06
C PHE A 16 7.31 4.88 4.40
N LEU A 17 8.06 5.86 4.90
CA LEU A 17 7.76 6.53 6.17
C LEU A 17 6.41 7.26 6.13
N TYR A 18 6.11 7.93 5.02
CA TYR A 18 4.81 8.58 4.81
C TYR A 18 3.66 7.58 4.92
N TYR A 19 3.71 6.49 4.15
CA TYR A 19 2.63 5.51 4.18
C TYR A 19 2.54 4.78 5.52
N ALA A 20 3.67 4.44 6.14
CA ALA A 20 3.69 3.85 7.47
C ALA A 20 3.02 4.78 8.50
N LEU A 21 3.35 6.08 8.47
CA LEU A 21 2.78 7.07 9.38
C LEU A 21 1.28 7.25 9.14
N VAL A 22 0.84 7.42 7.88
CA VAL A 22 -0.58 7.62 7.55
C VAL A 22 -1.41 6.38 7.86
N LEU A 23 -0.90 5.18 7.56
CA LEU A 23 -1.58 3.92 7.89
C LEU A 23 -1.71 3.73 9.40
N LEU A 24 -0.63 3.93 10.17
CA LEU A 24 -0.67 3.81 11.62
C LEU A 24 -1.64 4.82 12.24
N LEU A 25 -1.58 6.08 11.81
CA LEU A 25 -2.47 7.12 12.34
C LEU A 25 -3.93 6.86 11.96
N SER A 26 -4.23 6.40 10.74
CA SER A 26 -5.61 6.08 10.34
C SER A 26 -6.20 4.88 11.09
N MET A 27 -5.34 3.96 11.57
CA MET A 27 -5.77 2.83 12.41
C MET A 27 -5.93 3.21 13.89
N CYS A 28 -5.06 4.10 14.40
CA CYS A 28 -5.07 4.50 15.81
C CYS A 28 -6.11 5.59 16.13
N LEU A 29 -6.39 6.50 15.17
CA LEU A 29 -7.26 7.64 15.38
C LEU A 29 -8.70 7.31 14.97
N MET A 30 -9.47 6.67 15.85
CA MET A 30 -10.86 6.29 15.59
C MET A 30 -11.87 7.43 15.77
N TYR A 31 -11.42 8.66 15.94
CA TYR A 31 -12.32 9.82 15.99
C TYR A 31 -12.96 10.07 14.62
N PRO A 32 -14.29 10.26 14.48
CA PRO A 32 -14.97 10.34 13.19
C PRO A 32 -14.41 11.37 12.22
N VAL A 33 -13.94 12.53 12.72
CA VAL A 33 -13.34 13.57 11.87
C VAL A 33 -12.03 13.11 11.25
N TYR A 34 -11.15 12.42 11.99
CA TYR A 34 -9.90 11.87 11.44
C TYR A 34 -10.17 10.78 10.42
N LEU A 35 -11.17 9.92 10.67
CA LEU A 35 -11.59 8.89 9.73
C LEU A 35 -12.12 9.50 8.42
N ALA A 36 -12.93 10.56 8.51
CA ALA A 36 -13.42 11.28 7.33
C ALA A 36 -12.27 11.92 6.53
N ILE A 37 -11.30 12.56 7.22
CA ILE A 37 -10.11 13.15 6.59
C ILE A 37 -9.28 12.07 5.91
N SER A 38 -9.04 10.93 6.59
CA SER A 38 -8.28 9.81 6.02
C SER A 38 -8.95 9.23 4.79
N LEU A 39 -10.25 8.95 4.86
CA LEU A 39 -11.02 8.38 3.75
C LEU A 39 -11.04 9.32 2.54
N THR A 40 -11.38 10.60 2.76
CA THR A 40 -11.44 11.58 1.65
C THR A 40 -10.07 11.82 1.03
N GLY A 41 -9.01 11.92 1.84
CA GLY A 41 -7.66 12.09 1.36
C GLY A 41 -7.13 10.88 0.61
N ALA A 42 -7.37 9.66 1.12
CA ALA A 42 -7.01 8.41 0.45
C ALA A 42 -7.72 8.27 -0.90
N LEU A 43 -9.03 8.58 -0.94
CA LEU A 43 -9.84 8.54 -2.15
C LEU A 43 -9.37 9.57 -3.19
N ALA A 44 -9.13 10.81 -2.75
CA ALA A 44 -8.64 11.88 -3.62
C ALA A 44 -7.28 11.51 -4.23
N TYR A 45 -6.38 10.94 -3.44
CA TYR A 45 -5.06 10.56 -3.92
C TYR A 45 -5.07 9.31 -4.82
N ASP A 46 -5.86 8.28 -4.49
CA ASP A 46 -5.98 7.09 -5.35
C ASP A 46 -6.66 7.44 -6.70
N VAL A 47 -7.64 8.35 -6.68
CA VAL A 47 -8.26 8.89 -7.92
C VAL A 47 -7.25 9.70 -8.73
N TYR A 48 -6.40 10.50 -8.08
CA TYR A 48 -5.33 11.23 -8.76
C TYR A 48 -4.34 10.30 -9.46
N LEU A 49 -3.95 9.19 -8.80
CA LEU A 49 -2.99 8.23 -9.34
C LEU A 49 -3.56 7.35 -10.45
N LYS A 50 -4.75 6.79 -10.26
CA LYS A 50 -5.35 5.73 -11.09
C LYS A 50 -6.55 6.19 -11.93
N GLY A 51 -7.06 7.39 -11.67
CA GLY A 51 -8.21 7.97 -12.38
C GLY A 51 -9.47 7.10 -12.27
N LYS A 52 -10.13 6.84 -13.39
CA LYS A 52 -11.39 6.06 -13.44
C LYS A 52 -11.29 4.65 -12.86
N LYS A 53 -10.09 4.05 -12.83
CA LYS A 53 -9.88 2.71 -12.22
C LYS A 53 -10.05 2.75 -10.70
N ALA A 54 -9.57 3.82 -10.06
CA ALA A 54 -9.75 4.03 -8.62
C ALA A 54 -11.23 4.18 -8.26
N VAL A 55 -11.97 4.97 -9.02
CA VAL A 55 -13.42 5.15 -8.80
C VAL A 55 -14.18 3.83 -8.94
N ARG A 56 -13.86 3.04 -9.98
CA ARG A 56 -14.47 1.72 -10.16
C ARG A 56 -14.14 0.79 -9.00
N PHE A 57 -12.90 0.76 -8.55
CA PHE A 57 -12.47 -0.03 -7.39
C PHE A 57 -13.18 0.39 -6.11
N ALA A 58 -13.30 1.72 -5.86
CA ALA A 58 -14.00 2.25 -4.69
C ALA A 58 -15.49 1.89 -4.70
N VAL A 59 -16.17 2.03 -5.84
CA VAL A 59 -17.62 1.78 -5.93
C VAL A 59 -17.97 0.30 -6.00
N MET A 60 -17.27 -0.48 -6.84
CA MET A 60 -17.62 -1.90 -7.06
C MET A 60 -16.99 -2.86 -6.04
N GLY A 61 -15.80 -2.54 -5.53
CA GLY A 61 -15.10 -3.42 -4.59
C GLY A 61 -15.22 -2.95 -3.15
N LEU A 62 -14.87 -1.70 -2.88
CA LEU A 62 -14.73 -1.20 -1.52
C LEU A 62 -16.09 -0.90 -0.87
N LEU A 63 -17.03 -0.26 -1.59
CA LEU A 63 -18.32 0.13 -1.02
C LEU A 63 -19.15 -1.08 -0.54
N PRO A 64 -19.33 -2.19 -1.30
CA PRO A 64 -20.01 -3.37 -0.78
C PRO A 64 -19.32 -3.98 0.44
N MET A 65 -17.97 -4.03 0.42
CA MET A 65 -17.20 -4.54 1.55
C MET A 65 -17.37 -3.68 2.80
N THR A 66 -17.39 -2.35 2.67
CA THR A 66 -17.60 -1.44 3.81
C THR A 66 -19.01 -1.54 4.37
N VAL A 67 -20.03 -1.70 3.52
CA VAL A 67 -21.40 -1.92 3.98
C VAL A 67 -21.52 -3.22 4.78
N ILE A 68 -20.95 -4.31 4.28
CA ILE A 68 -20.93 -5.58 5.00
C ILE A 68 -20.20 -5.43 6.35
N ALA A 69 -19.01 -4.82 6.34
CA ALA A 69 -18.23 -4.60 7.57
C ALA A 69 -18.99 -3.72 8.60
N ALA A 70 -19.72 -2.71 8.14
CA ALA A 70 -20.53 -1.86 9.02
C ALA A 70 -21.69 -2.62 9.67
N LEU A 71 -22.27 -3.61 8.97
CA LEU A 71 -23.39 -4.42 9.47
C LEU A 71 -22.94 -5.57 10.39
N VAL A 72 -21.73 -6.06 10.23
CA VAL A 72 -21.20 -7.17 11.04
C VAL A 72 -21.14 -6.78 12.52
N ASN A 73 -20.63 -5.58 12.84
CA ASN A 73 -20.48 -5.20 14.25
C ASN A 73 -21.82 -5.12 15.00
N PRO A 74 -22.88 -4.44 14.54
CA PRO A 74 -24.19 -4.44 15.19
C PRO A 74 -24.85 -5.83 15.27
N ALA A 75 -24.49 -6.74 14.35
CA ALA A 75 -25.05 -8.09 14.35
C ALA A 75 -24.47 -9.00 15.46
N PHE A 76 -23.21 -8.74 15.87
CA PHE A 76 -22.48 -9.60 16.82
C PHE A 76 -22.15 -8.89 18.15
N ASN A 77 -22.03 -7.57 18.16
CA ASN A 77 -21.73 -6.80 19.35
C ASN A 77 -22.95 -5.99 19.78
N HIS A 78 -23.40 -6.25 21.00
CA HIS A 78 -24.63 -5.68 21.58
C HIS A 78 -24.33 -4.75 22.76
N GLU A 79 -23.05 -4.38 22.97
CA GLU A 79 -22.65 -3.45 24.01
C GLU A 79 -23.12 -2.03 23.70
N GLY A 80 -23.55 -1.29 24.72
CA GLY A 80 -23.97 0.10 24.63
C GLY A 80 -25.06 0.42 25.63
N GLN A 81 -25.23 1.73 25.92
CA GLN A 81 -26.25 2.21 26.85
C GLN A 81 -27.56 2.61 26.15
N THR A 82 -27.47 3.00 24.87
CA THR A 82 -28.62 3.49 24.11
C THR A 82 -29.25 2.37 23.28
N MET A 83 -30.26 1.72 23.82
CA MET A 83 -31.00 0.67 23.12
C MET A 83 -31.98 1.30 22.10
N LEU A 84 -31.95 0.83 20.85
CA LEU A 84 -32.85 1.24 19.78
C LEU A 84 -33.99 0.24 19.59
N THR A 85 -33.66 -1.04 19.49
CA THR A 85 -34.63 -2.13 19.26
C THR A 85 -34.01 -3.47 19.64
N TYR A 86 -34.83 -4.54 19.62
CA TYR A 86 -34.35 -5.91 19.79
C TYR A 86 -34.29 -6.62 18.43
N LEU A 87 -33.18 -7.33 18.18
CA LEU A 87 -33.08 -8.21 17.03
C LEU A 87 -34.03 -9.42 17.20
N PRO A 88 -34.39 -10.11 16.09
CA PRO A 88 -35.17 -11.37 16.17
C PRO A 88 -34.51 -12.46 17.03
N SER A 89 -33.20 -12.35 17.27
CA SER A 89 -32.42 -13.21 18.17
C SER A 89 -32.62 -12.88 19.67
N GLY A 90 -33.37 -11.84 20.01
CA GLY A 90 -33.58 -11.37 21.39
C GLY A 90 -32.49 -10.44 21.93
N ASN A 91 -31.45 -10.18 21.17
CA ASN A 91 -30.33 -9.31 21.56
C ASN A 91 -30.66 -7.83 21.31
N PRO A 92 -30.22 -6.89 22.19
CA PRO A 92 -30.45 -5.47 21.99
C PRO A 92 -29.57 -4.92 20.86
N LEU A 93 -30.16 -4.14 19.97
CA LEU A 93 -29.43 -3.32 19.00
C LEU A 93 -29.18 -1.95 19.61
N THR A 94 -27.91 -1.57 19.75
CA THR A 94 -27.50 -0.33 20.38
C THR A 94 -26.99 0.69 19.34
N LEU A 95 -27.18 1.98 19.61
CA LEU A 95 -26.69 3.07 18.76
C LEU A 95 -25.15 3.05 18.70
N GLU A 96 -24.51 2.79 19.83
CA GLU A 96 -23.05 2.72 19.96
C GLU A 96 -22.47 1.64 19.06
N SER A 97 -23.12 0.47 18.98
CA SER A 97 -22.72 -0.65 18.14
C SER A 97 -22.77 -0.27 16.64
N ILE A 98 -23.80 0.47 16.22
CA ILE A 98 -23.94 0.95 14.84
C ILE A 98 -22.86 1.98 14.54
N LEU A 99 -22.65 2.97 15.42
CA LEU A 99 -21.63 4.02 15.22
C LEU A 99 -20.22 3.44 15.15
N TYR A 100 -19.91 2.48 16.02
CA TYR A 100 -18.63 1.79 15.98
C TYR A 100 -18.46 0.94 14.71
N GLY A 101 -19.51 0.24 14.29
CA GLY A 101 -19.52 -0.53 13.05
C GLY A 101 -19.23 0.33 11.83
N VAL A 102 -19.87 1.50 11.73
CA VAL A 102 -19.60 2.46 10.66
C VAL A 102 -18.18 3.00 10.74
N ALA A 103 -17.71 3.38 11.93
CA ALA A 103 -16.34 3.88 12.11
C ALA A 103 -15.28 2.83 11.72
N ALA A 104 -15.45 1.59 12.16
CA ALA A 104 -14.57 0.48 11.81
C ALA A 104 -14.57 0.18 10.29
N ALA A 105 -15.74 0.25 9.66
CA ALA A 105 -15.87 0.08 8.22
C ALA A 105 -15.18 1.20 7.43
N VAL A 106 -15.33 2.46 7.86
CA VAL A 106 -14.65 3.61 7.26
C VAL A 106 -13.13 3.53 7.46
N MET A 107 -12.69 3.11 8.65
CA MET A 107 -11.27 2.86 8.93
C MET A 107 -10.71 1.80 7.96
N LEU A 108 -11.38 0.66 7.84
CA LEU A 108 -10.97 -0.41 6.92
C LEU A 108 -10.92 0.09 5.47
N ALA A 109 -11.92 0.84 5.02
CA ALA A 109 -11.97 1.43 3.70
C ALA A 109 -10.79 2.38 3.45
N SER A 110 -10.48 3.24 4.41
CA SER A 110 -9.35 4.17 4.32
C SER A 110 -8.02 3.43 4.20
N VAL A 111 -7.82 2.40 5.03
CA VAL A 111 -6.60 1.56 5.03
C VAL A 111 -6.44 0.85 3.67
N VAL A 112 -7.51 0.27 3.12
CA VAL A 112 -7.47 -0.40 1.80
C VAL A 112 -7.13 0.59 0.68
N LEU A 113 -7.67 1.81 0.70
CA LEU A 113 -7.32 2.85 -0.27
C LEU A 113 -5.87 3.32 -0.13
N TRP A 114 -5.37 3.47 1.10
CA TRP A 114 -3.96 3.80 1.32
C TRP A 114 -3.03 2.69 0.83
N PHE A 115 -3.36 1.41 1.05
CA PHE A 115 -2.61 0.30 0.48
C PHE A 115 -2.70 0.26 -1.06
N SER A 116 -3.84 0.63 -1.63
CA SER A 116 -4.01 0.75 -3.07
C SER A 116 -3.04 1.78 -3.67
N SER A 117 -2.93 2.95 -3.06
CA SER A 117 -1.96 4.00 -3.45
C SER A 117 -0.51 3.60 -3.18
N TYR A 118 -0.24 2.96 -2.03
CA TYR A 118 1.08 2.42 -1.68
C TYR A 118 1.62 1.48 -2.74
N ASN A 119 0.81 0.54 -3.21
CA ASN A 119 1.21 -0.44 -4.23
C ASN A 119 1.54 0.20 -5.60
N GLU A 120 1.01 1.36 -5.91
CA GLU A 120 1.35 2.09 -7.15
C GLU A 120 2.68 2.84 -7.02
N ILE A 121 2.97 3.41 -5.84
CA ILE A 121 4.15 4.25 -5.60
C ILE A 121 5.36 3.44 -5.15
N MET A 122 5.14 2.45 -4.28
CA MET A 122 6.21 1.61 -3.74
C MET A 122 6.47 0.42 -4.65
N THR A 123 7.29 0.64 -5.67
CA THR A 123 7.71 -0.42 -6.60
C THR A 123 8.59 -1.45 -5.91
N SER A 124 8.66 -2.67 -6.48
CA SER A 124 9.52 -3.75 -5.99
C SER A 124 10.98 -3.32 -5.84
N ASP A 125 11.49 -2.48 -6.76
CA ASP A 125 12.87 -1.99 -6.71
C ASP A 125 13.13 -1.08 -5.50
N LYS A 126 12.17 -0.21 -5.18
CA LYS A 126 12.23 0.65 -3.98
C LYS A 126 12.19 -0.17 -2.70
N PHE A 127 11.37 -1.21 -2.68
CA PHE A 127 11.27 -2.13 -1.55
C PHE A 127 12.59 -2.89 -1.34
N VAL A 128 13.17 -3.44 -2.41
CA VAL A 128 14.48 -4.11 -2.37
C VAL A 128 15.58 -3.16 -1.91
N TYR A 129 15.56 -1.90 -2.37
CA TYR A 129 16.52 -0.90 -1.93
C TYR A 129 16.41 -0.60 -0.44
N LEU A 130 15.18 -0.43 0.08
CA LEU A 130 14.91 -0.08 1.48
C LEU A 130 15.43 -1.15 2.45
N PHE A 131 15.11 -2.42 2.17
CA PHE A 131 15.48 -3.55 3.01
C PHE A 131 16.87 -4.10 2.71
N GLY A 132 17.40 -3.80 1.53
CA GLY A 132 18.71 -4.27 1.10
C GLY A 132 19.88 -3.75 1.93
N ARG A 133 19.73 -2.59 2.52
CA ARG A 133 20.73 -2.04 3.44
C ARG A 133 20.74 -2.75 4.80
N MET A 134 19.58 -3.27 5.23
CA MET A 134 19.46 -4.00 6.51
C MET A 134 19.93 -5.45 6.36
N ILE A 135 19.58 -6.12 5.25
CA ILE A 135 19.90 -7.52 4.99
C ILE A 135 20.43 -7.66 3.55
N PRO A 136 21.75 -7.40 3.30
CA PRO A 136 22.31 -7.36 1.96
C PRO A 136 22.16 -8.67 1.17
N ALA A 137 22.29 -9.82 1.85
CA ALA A 137 22.13 -11.13 1.22
C ALA A 137 20.70 -11.36 0.72
N LEU A 138 19.69 -11.02 1.54
CA LEU A 138 18.28 -11.16 1.17
C LEU A 138 17.90 -10.20 0.02
N SER A 139 18.43 -8.98 0.05
CA SER A 139 18.21 -8.00 -1.02
C SER A 139 18.71 -8.50 -2.36
N LEU A 140 19.89 -9.12 -2.38
CA LEU A 140 20.45 -9.70 -3.59
C LEU A 140 19.56 -10.82 -4.13
N VAL A 141 19.18 -11.78 -3.27
CA VAL A 141 18.31 -12.90 -3.66
C VAL A 141 16.96 -12.38 -4.18
N LEU A 142 16.35 -11.41 -3.48
CA LEU A 142 15.08 -10.83 -3.88
C LEU A 142 15.18 -10.07 -5.21
N SER A 143 16.25 -9.29 -5.42
CA SER A 143 16.50 -8.59 -6.68
C SER A 143 16.68 -9.57 -7.85
N MET A 144 17.41 -10.66 -7.64
CA MET A 144 17.53 -11.72 -8.64
C MET A 144 16.19 -12.39 -8.92
N ALA A 145 15.44 -12.77 -7.87
CA ALA A 145 14.12 -13.39 -8.02
C ALA A 145 13.17 -12.53 -8.84
N LEU A 146 13.05 -11.22 -8.50
CA LEU A 146 12.20 -10.28 -9.22
C LEU A 146 12.61 -10.13 -10.70
N ARG A 147 13.90 -10.15 -10.99
CA ARG A 147 14.42 -10.13 -12.36
C ARG A 147 14.12 -11.41 -13.12
N PHE A 148 14.11 -12.56 -12.43
CA PHE A 148 13.84 -13.85 -13.05
C PHE A 148 12.37 -14.05 -13.41
N ILE A 149 11.41 -13.45 -12.69
CA ILE A 149 9.98 -13.61 -12.97
C ILE A 149 9.61 -13.33 -14.43
N PRO A 150 9.98 -12.17 -15.04
CA PRO A 150 9.71 -11.92 -16.47
C PRO A 150 10.39 -12.92 -17.38
N LYS A 151 11.64 -13.30 -17.07
CA LYS A 151 12.43 -14.27 -17.84
C LYS A 151 11.79 -15.67 -17.82
N PHE A 152 11.31 -16.11 -16.63
CA PHE A 152 10.57 -17.37 -16.48
C PHE A 152 9.29 -17.37 -17.30
N LYS A 153 8.52 -16.27 -17.25
CA LYS A 153 7.27 -16.15 -18.00
C LYS A 153 7.51 -16.27 -19.51
N SER A 154 8.50 -15.55 -20.04
CA SER A 154 8.87 -15.62 -21.46
C SER A 154 9.33 -17.02 -21.85
N GLN A 155 10.18 -17.65 -21.02
CA GLN A 155 10.67 -19.01 -21.30
C GLN A 155 9.55 -20.05 -21.24
N MET A 156 8.59 -19.89 -20.32
CA MET A 156 7.43 -20.79 -20.23
C MET A 156 6.55 -20.68 -21.48
N GLU A 157 6.40 -19.50 -22.05
CA GLU A 157 5.69 -19.29 -23.33
C GLU A 157 6.40 -20.02 -24.46
N VAL A 158 7.73 -19.86 -24.60
CA VAL A 158 8.53 -20.56 -25.61
C VAL A 158 8.44 -22.09 -25.47
N VAL A 159 8.60 -22.62 -24.27
CA VAL A 159 8.50 -24.07 -24.01
C VAL A 159 7.08 -24.58 -24.29
N SER A 160 6.07 -23.82 -23.89
CA SER A 160 4.66 -24.18 -24.12
C SER A 160 4.33 -24.23 -25.64
N GLU A 161 4.81 -23.26 -26.41
CA GLU A 161 4.66 -23.24 -27.87
C GLU A 161 5.38 -24.43 -28.51
N ALA A 162 6.61 -24.71 -28.14
CA ALA A 162 7.36 -25.86 -28.64
C ALA A 162 6.68 -27.19 -28.31
N GLN A 163 6.10 -27.34 -27.11
CA GLN A 163 5.35 -28.53 -26.72
C GLN A 163 4.01 -28.64 -27.49
N SER A 164 3.37 -27.52 -27.82
CA SER A 164 2.13 -27.53 -28.62
C SER A 164 2.40 -28.00 -30.05
N CYS A 165 3.54 -27.66 -30.66
CA CYS A 165 3.93 -28.13 -32.01
C CYS A 165 4.04 -29.65 -32.10
N ILE A 166 4.36 -30.32 -30.99
CA ILE A 166 4.45 -31.82 -30.94
C ILE A 166 3.16 -32.45 -30.37
N GLY A 167 2.03 -31.72 -30.37
CA GLY A 167 0.73 -32.22 -29.94
C GLY A 167 0.54 -32.33 -28.42
N ARG A 168 1.41 -31.71 -27.62
CA ARG A 168 1.31 -31.66 -26.16
C ARG A 168 0.80 -30.31 -25.67
N ASP A 169 -0.35 -29.90 -26.24
CA ASP A 169 -0.99 -28.65 -25.86
C ASP A 169 -1.65 -28.75 -24.47
N THR A 170 -1.60 -27.65 -23.71
CA THR A 170 -2.28 -27.50 -22.41
C THR A 170 -3.70 -26.93 -22.54
N LYS A 171 -4.09 -26.48 -23.74
CA LYS A 171 -5.40 -25.83 -23.97
C LYS A 171 -6.43 -26.82 -24.51
N THR A 172 -5.99 -27.89 -25.22
CA THR A 172 -6.86 -28.85 -25.93
C THR A 172 -6.82 -30.23 -25.31
N GLY A 173 -7.93 -30.98 -25.37
CA GLY A 173 -8.06 -32.35 -24.88
C GLY A 173 -8.66 -32.49 -23.49
N SER A 174 -8.68 -33.74 -22.96
CA SER A 174 -9.25 -34.03 -21.64
C SER A 174 -8.44 -33.38 -20.51
N VAL A 175 -9.09 -33.12 -19.38
CA VAL A 175 -8.45 -32.46 -18.22
C VAL A 175 -7.18 -33.22 -17.76
N ILE A 176 -7.24 -34.56 -17.71
CA ILE A 176 -6.10 -35.40 -17.29
C ILE A 176 -4.91 -35.22 -18.24
N ARG A 177 -5.16 -35.20 -19.57
CA ARG A 177 -4.09 -34.99 -20.57
C ARG A 177 -3.49 -33.59 -20.47
N ARG A 178 -4.32 -32.57 -20.26
CA ARG A 178 -3.86 -31.19 -20.06
C ARG A 178 -2.96 -31.05 -18.83
N VAL A 179 -3.36 -31.63 -17.70
CA VAL A 179 -2.54 -31.66 -16.46
C VAL A 179 -1.23 -32.41 -16.72
N GLY A 180 -1.27 -33.58 -17.36
CA GLY A 180 -0.05 -34.34 -17.71
C GLY A 180 0.91 -33.53 -18.61
N ASN A 181 0.42 -32.78 -19.59
CA ASN A 181 1.23 -31.89 -20.42
C ASN A 181 1.77 -30.71 -19.62
N ALA A 182 1.00 -30.10 -18.75
CA ALA A 182 1.45 -29.02 -17.86
C ALA A 182 2.59 -29.48 -16.93
N VAL A 183 2.50 -30.70 -16.35
CA VAL A 183 3.57 -31.28 -15.53
C VAL A 183 4.86 -31.48 -16.32
N LYS A 184 4.77 -31.89 -17.60
CA LYS A 184 5.95 -32.03 -18.47
C LYS A 184 6.60 -30.67 -18.75
N ILE A 185 5.81 -29.65 -19.08
CA ILE A 185 6.30 -28.28 -19.27
C ILE A 185 6.97 -27.78 -17.99
N PHE A 186 6.36 -28.01 -16.84
CA PHE A 186 6.93 -27.64 -15.55
C PHE A 186 8.27 -28.34 -15.28
N SER A 187 8.38 -29.64 -15.58
CA SER A 187 9.64 -30.39 -15.46
C SER A 187 10.75 -29.81 -16.33
N ILE A 188 10.46 -29.45 -17.58
CA ILE A 188 11.41 -28.79 -18.49
C ILE A 188 11.83 -27.43 -17.90
N MET A 189 10.89 -26.67 -17.37
CA MET A 189 11.18 -25.38 -16.74
C MET A 189 12.07 -25.49 -15.50
N VAL A 190 11.88 -26.55 -14.69
CA VAL A 190 12.74 -26.80 -13.52
C VAL A 190 14.18 -27.11 -13.98
N THR A 191 14.38 -27.98 -14.96
CA THR A 191 15.70 -28.29 -15.51
C THR A 191 16.39 -27.02 -16.03
N TRP A 192 15.69 -26.28 -16.88
CA TRP A 192 16.20 -25.02 -17.43
C TRP A 192 16.55 -24.01 -16.32
N SER A 193 15.75 -23.93 -15.24
CA SER A 193 16.01 -22.99 -14.15
C SER A 193 17.25 -23.36 -13.34
N LEU A 194 17.52 -24.66 -13.15
CA LEU A 194 18.73 -25.15 -12.49
C LEU A 194 19.99 -24.87 -13.31
N GLU A 195 19.94 -25.10 -14.63
CA GLU A 195 21.05 -24.74 -15.54
C GLU A 195 21.32 -23.23 -15.47
N ASN A 196 20.29 -22.39 -15.59
CA ASN A 196 20.42 -20.94 -15.50
C ASN A 196 20.97 -20.46 -14.14
N ALA A 197 20.62 -21.16 -13.05
CA ALA A 197 21.14 -20.83 -11.72
C ALA A 197 22.65 -21.12 -11.63
N ILE A 198 23.13 -22.25 -12.19
CA ILE A 198 24.54 -22.61 -12.22
C ILE A 198 25.33 -21.59 -13.06
N GLU A 199 24.90 -21.34 -14.31
CA GLU A 199 25.54 -20.36 -15.19
C GLU A 199 25.58 -18.94 -14.55
N THR A 200 24.51 -18.54 -13.90
CA THR A 200 24.45 -17.26 -13.19
C THR A 200 25.44 -17.23 -12.03
N ALA A 201 25.54 -18.29 -11.24
CA ALA A 201 26.49 -18.40 -10.14
C ALA A 201 27.95 -18.34 -10.63
N ASP A 202 28.29 -19.03 -11.72
CA ASP A 202 29.62 -19.00 -12.31
C ASP A 202 29.96 -17.63 -12.90
N SER A 203 29.00 -17.00 -13.59
CA SER A 203 29.15 -15.62 -14.08
C SER A 203 29.34 -14.60 -12.95
N MET A 204 28.66 -14.78 -11.83
CA MET A 204 28.84 -13.93 -10.64
C MET A 204 30.21 -14.14 -10.00
N ARG A 205 30.65 -15.38 -9.89
CA ARG A 205 31.97 -15.73 -9.34
C ARG A 205 33.09 -15.13 -10.18
N SER A 206 33.00 -15.25 -11.52
CA SER A 206 33.98 -14.67 -12.44
C SER A 206 34.06 -13.16 -12.40
N ARG A 207 32.96 -12.49 -12.00
CA ARG A 207 32.92 -11.02 -11.77
C ARG A 207 33.38 -10.61 -10.38
N GLY A 208 33.95 -11.50 -9.60
CA GLY A 208 34.49 -11.22 -8.27
C GLY A 208 33.42 -11.13 -7.17
N TYR A 209 32.26 -11.77 -7.36
CA TYR A 209 31.27 -11.84 -6.30
C TYR A 209 31.83 -12.61 -5.09
N GLY A 210 31.68 -12.03 -3.89
CA GLY A 210 32.21 -12.61 -2.63
C GLY A 210 33.59 -12.09 -2.22
N LEU A 211 34.26 -11.28 -3.05
CA LEU A 211 35.51 -10.63 -2.65
C LEU A 211 35.26 -9.48 -1.65
N PRO A 212 36.21 -9.24 -0.70
CA PRO A 212 36.11 -8.14 0.24
C PRO A 212 36.22 -6.77 -0.48
N GLY A 213 35.60 -5.71 0.10
CA GLY A 213 35.66 -4.36 -0.45
C GLY A 213 34.61 -4.03 -1.52
N ARG A 214 33.66 -4.92 -1.80
CA ARG A 214 32.58 -4.67 -2.76
C ARG A 214 31.60 -3.63 -2.23
N THR A 215 31.31 -2.61 -3.05
CA THR A 215 30.27 -1.61 -2.80
C THR A 215 29.00 -1.93 -3.61
N ALA A 216 27.83 -1.61 -3.04
CA ALA A 216 26.57 -1.71 -3.77
C ALA A 216 26.30 -0.39 -4.50
N PHE A 217 25.99 -0.48 -5.80
CA PHE A 217 25.54 0.67 -6.56
C PHE A 217 24.11 1.02 -6.14
N SER A 218 23.90 2.30 -5.79
CA SER A 218 22.58 2.84 -5.45
C SER A 218 22.15 3.88 -6.47
N ILE A 219 20.97 3.72 -7.05
CA ILE A 219 20.34 4.68 -7.95
C ILE A 219 19.76 5.86 -7.16
N TYR A 220 19.34 5.61 -5.90
CA TYR A 220 18.69 6.61 -5.07
C TYR A 220 19.73 7.41 -4.29
N ARG A 221 19.66 8.73 -4.43
CA ARG A 221 20.44 9.69 -3.66
C ARG A 221 19.51 10.48 -2.77
N PHE A 222 20.00 10.85 -1.58
CA PHE A 222 19.22 11.62 -0.62
C PHE A 222 19.52 13.11 -0.81
N ASP A 223 18.59 13.83 -1.42
CA ASP A 223 18.74 15.24 -1.78
C ASP A 223 18.19 16.18 -0.68
N ASP A 224 18.46 17.51 -0.81
CA ASP A 224 17.93 18.49 0.15
C ASP A 224 16.39 18.58 0.14
N ARG A 225 15.77 18.28 -1.00
CA ARG A 225 14.33 18.11 -1.13
C ARG A 225 13.81 17.01 -0.20
N ASP A 226 14.53 15.88 -0.14
CA ASP A 226 14.19 14.74 0.70
C ASP A 226 14.35 15.04 2.19
N LYS A 227 15.37 15.82 2.56
CA LYS A 227 15.57 16.28 3.95
C LYS A 227 14.40 17.12 4.43
N THR A 228 13.93 18.05 3.58
CA THR A 228 12.78 18.90 3.90
C THR A 228 11.50 18.09 4.09
N ALA A 229 11.25 17.13 3.18
CA ALA A 229 10.10 16.24 3.28
C ALA A 229 10.18 15.36 4.55
N LEU A 230 11.36 14.83 4.88
CA LEU A 230 11.57 14.05 6.09
C LEU A 230 11.30 14.88 7.36
N ALA A 231 11.86 16.10 7.44
CA ALA A 231 11.62 17.01 8.56
C ALA A 231 10.12 17.31 8.74
N TRP A 232 9.41 17.55 7.63
CA TRP A 232 7.96 17.75 7.64
C TRP A 232 7.19 16.53 8.18
N LEU A 233 7.51 15.34 7.72
CA LEU A 233 6.86 14.10 8.17
C LEU A 233 7.11 13.83 9.66
N ILE A 234 8.35 14.04 10.13
CA ILE A 234 8.70 13.87 11.54
C ILE A 234 7.94 14.90 12.40
N PHE A 235 7.91 16.17 11.95
CA PHE A 235 7.16 17.23 12.66
C PHE A 235 5.67 16.89 12.77
N CYS A 236 5.01 16.56 11.66
CA CYS A 236 3.58 16.21 11.66
C CYS A 236 3.32 14.98 12.53
N GLY A 237 4.15 13.93 12.40
CA GLY A 237 4.01 12.72 13.19
C GLY A 237 4.17 12.96 14.68
N ALA A 238 5.23 13.67 15.09
CA ALA A 238 5.49 14.00 16.49
C ALA A 238 4.38 14.89 17.07
N TYR A 239 3.89 15.87 16.31
CA TYR A 239 2.82 16.76 16.74
C TYR A 239 1.51 16.01 16.98
N ILE A 240 1.09 15.15 16.06
CA ILE A 240 -0.13 14.35 16.20
C ILE A 240 0.03 13.33 17.34
N LEU A 241 1.21 12.73 17.49
CA LEU A 241 1.49 11.80 18.57
C LEU A 241 1.43 12.48 19.94
N SER A 242 1.92 13.72 20.06
CA SER A 242 1.79 14.53 21.28
C SER A 242 0.35 14.79 21.64
N GLY A 243 -0.52 15.06 20.62
CA GLY A 243 -1.95 15.22 20.80
C GLY A 243 -2.65 13.95 21.27
N TRP A 244 -2.22 12.81 20.75
CA TRP A 244 -2.71 11.49 21.20
C TRP A 244 -2.33 11.19 22.65
N LEU A 245 -1.09 11.44 23.03
CA LEU A 245 -0.62 11.27 24.41
C LEU A 245 -1.27 12.22 25.39
N ALA A 246 -1.56 13.46 24.97
CA ALA A 246 -2.28 14.45 25.76
C ALA A 246 -3.79 14.19 25.86
N GLY A 247 -4.31 13.14 25.23
CA GLY A 247 -5.74 12.81 25.21
C GLY A 247 -6.61 13.73 24.31
N GLY A 248 -5.99 14.62 23.54
CA GLY A 248 -6.70 15.55 22.64
C GLY A 248 -7.38 14.88 21.45
N THR A 249 -7.02 13.65 21.14
CA THR A 249 -7.61 12.85 20.07
C THR A 249 -8.49 11.73 20.62
N TYR A 250 -8.78 11.73 21.92
CA TYR A 250 -9.52 10.67 22.59
C TYR A 250 -10.97 10.60 22.09
N PHE A 251 -11.37 9.41 21.68
CA PHE A 251 -12.74 9.07 21.33
C PHE A 251 -13.06 7.65 21.77
N ARG A 252 -14.19 7.46 22.43
CA ARG A 252 -14.62 6.16 22.92
C ARG A 252 -16.07 5.92 22.55
N TYR A 253 -16.33 4.79 21.94
CA TYR A 253 -17.66 4.38 21.51
C TYR A 253 -18.43 3.66 22.62
N TYR A 254 -17.74 2.82 23.40
CA TYR A 254 -18.37 1.98 24.44
C TYR A 254 -17.92 2.36 25.85
N PRO A 255 -18.79 2.22 26.87
CA PRO A 255 -20.22 1.86 26.86
C PRO A 255 -21.11 3.05 26.43
N SER A 256 -20.60 4.26 26.37
CA SER A 256 -21.25 5.48 25.89
C SER A 256 -20.27 6.30 25.06
N VAL A 257 -20.79 7.04 24.09
CA VAL A 257 -19.97 7.91 23.24
C VAL A 257 -19.38 9.05 24.06
N LYS A 258 -18.05 9.06 24.21
CA LYS A 258 -17.28 10.12 24.86
C LYS A 258 -16.26 10.70 23.91
N THR A 259 -16.22 12.01 23.81
CA THR A 259 -15.29 12.75 22.95
C THR A 259 -14.36 13.62 23.78
N ALA A 260 -13.16 13.90 23.27
CA ALA A 260 -12.33 14.96 23.80
C ALA A 260 -13.05 16.31 23.67
N VAL A 261 -12.76 17.22 24.59
CA VAL A 261 -13.31 18.58 24.56
C VAL A 261 -12.78 19.33 23.35
N TRP A 262 -13.67 20.02 22.64
CA TRP A 262 -13.29 20.87 21.51
C TRP A 262 -12.52 22.10 22.02
N THR A 263 -11.20 22.06 21.87
CA THR A 263 -10.30 23.17 22.17
C THR A 263 -9.61 23.62 20.88
N PRO A 264 -9.11 24.87 20.79
CA PRO A 264 -8.31 25.29 19.64
C PRO A 264 -7.14 24.36 19.35
N LEU A 265 -6.60 23.73 20.38
CA LEU A 265 -5.50 22.78 20.29
C LEU A 265 -5.95 21.45 19.65
N THR A 266 -7.13 20.92 19.97
CA THR A 266 -7.67 19.72 19.32
C THR A 266 -7.95 19.95 17.84
N VAL A 267 -8.44 21.14 17.49
CA VAL A 267 -8.66 21.54 16.10
C VAL A 267 -7.34 21.67 15.33
N SER A 268 -6.28 22.16 15.97
CA SER A 268 -4.94 22.23 15.33
C SER A 268 -4.38 20.85 14.95
N PHE A 269 -4.60 19.83 15.78
CA PHE A 269 -4.22 18.44 15.44
C PHE A 269 -4.95 17.93 14.19
N MET A 270 -6.25 18.26 14.04
CA MET A 270 -7.03 17.89 12.85
C MET A 270 -6.48 18.56 11.59
N PHE A 271 -6.10 19.85 11.66
CA PHE A 271 -5.49 20.55 10.53
C PHE A 271 -4.12 19.99 10.14
N VAL A 272 -3.28 19.66 11.12
CA VAL A 272 -1.97 19.05 10.84
C VAL A 272 -2.14 17.65 10.23
N TYR A 273 -3.11 16.86 10.69
CA TYR A 273 -3.44 15.59 10.08
C TYR A 273 -3.94 15.73 8.63
N LEU A 274 -4.80 16.69 8.38
CA LEU A 274 -5.26 17.02 7.02
C LEU A 274 -4.07 17.41 6.11
N ALA A 275 -3.17 18.26 6.61
CA ALA A 275 -1.98 18.68 5.89
C ALA A 275 -1.05 17.48 5.59
N LEU A 276 -0.88 16.55 6.55
CA LEU A 276 -0.12 15.31 6.37
C LEU A 276 -0.75 14.45 5.27
N VAL A 277 -2.05 14.20 5.33
CA VAL A 277 -2.80 13.39 4.36
C VAL A 277 -2.73 13.99 2.95
N LEU A 278 -2.78 15.31 2.82
CA LEU A 278 -2.71 16.01 1.53
C LEU A 278 -1.28 16.24 1.02
N THR A 279 -0.25 15.90 1.79
CA THR A 279 1.16 16.13 1.44
C THR A 279 1.51 15.65 0.02
N PRO A 280 1.19 14.41 -0.43
CA PRO A 280 1.54 13.96 -1.78
C PRO A 280 0.89 14.83 -2.86
N VAL A 281 -0.39 15.16 -2.70
CA VAL A 281 -1.14 15.98 -3.66
C VAL A 281 -0.58 17.40 -3.75
N ILE A 282 -0.14 17.96 -2.61
CA ILE A 282 0.47 19.29 -2.56
C ILE A 282 1.83 19.30 -3.26
N LEU A 283 2.65 18.28 -3.02
CA LEU A 283 3.97 18.13 -3.63
C LEU A 283 3.86 17.99 -5.16
N ASP A 284 2.95 17.15 -5.64
CA ASP A 284 2.71 16.96 -7.07
C ASP A 284 2.26 18.25 -7.75
N ARG A 285 1.30 18.97 -7.14
CA ARG A 285 0.84 20.25 -7.68
C ARG A 285 1.94 21.32 -7.69
N LYS A 286 2.84 21.30 -6.71
CA LYS A 286 3.99 22.23 -6.66
C LYS A 286 4.97 21.95 -7.79
N GLU A 287 5.33 20.69 -8.02
CA GLU A 287 6.22 20.33 -9.14
C GLU A 287 5.58 20.60 -10.50
N ASP A 288 4.30 20.28 -10.70
CA ASP A 288 3.59 20.59 -11.94
C ASP A 288 3.59 22.09 -12.27
N ARG A 289 3.48 22.95 -11.25
CA ARG A 289 3.58 24.41 -11.43
C ARG A 289 4.99 24.84 -11.83
N GLN A 290 6.01 24.27 -11.22
CA GLN A 290 7.42 24.55 -11.56
C GLN A 290 7.75 24.12 -12.98
N TRP A 291 7.28 22.94 -13.42
CA TRP A 291 7.46 22.49 -14.79
C TRP A 291 6.77 23.40 -15.81
N LYS A 292 5.56 23.87 -15.51
CA LYS A 292 4.83 24.80 -16.39
C LYS A 292 5.52 26.15 -16.50
N SER A 293 6.10 26.67 -15.41
CA SER A 293 6.86 27.94 -15.46
C SER A 293 8.14 27.83 -16.32
N LEU A 294 8.87 26.71 -16.17
CA LEU A 294 10.05 26.45 -16.98
C LEU A 294 9.73 26.30 -18.50
N GLN A 295 8.58 25.66 -18.81
CA GLN A 295 8.12 25.54 -20.21
C GLN A 295 7.61 26.84 -20.80
N SER A 296 7.21 27.81 -19.99
CA SER A 296 6.77 29.14 -20.48
C SER A 296 7.94 30.12 -20.71
N GLU A 297 9.13 29.81 -20.18
CA GLU A 297 10.34 30.58 -20.33
C GLU A 297 11.21 30.10 -21.51
N THR A 298 10.88 28.95 -22.10
CA THR A 298 11.52 28.41 -23.33
C THR A 298 10.63 28.62 -24.55
#